data_515dd6d6897447b7049a0780e625f0c1
#
_entry.id   515dd6d6897447b7049a0780e625f0c1
#
_cell.length_a   1.000
_cell.length_b   1.000
_cell.length_c   1.000
_cell.angle_alpha   90.00
_cell.angle_beta   90.00
_cell.angle_gamma   90.00
#
_symmetry.space_group_name_H-M   'P 1'
#
loop_
_entity.id
_entity.type
_entity.pdbx_description
1 polymer ?
#
loop_
_entity_poly.entity_id
_entity_poly.type
_entity_poly.pdbx_seq_one_letter_code
_entity_poly.pdbx_strand_id
1 'polypeptide(L)'
;MIFCFGKPLTISSGRKEKKKPKKKKSEVRSWIDAIGFAVIAATILRTFLIEAYTIPTSSMEKSMLIGDFLFVSKVAYGPRVPMTPIAFPLVHHTMPIGNGKSYTEAVKLPYHRMKGLGEIERNDCVVFNWPAETLGRPVDKKENYVKRCVGIPGDKIELIDAQLMVNDAPQEEPEGMKKQWHYNVSTKGTGLNPNILYEKYDITEGGYGRNKNEYNLTLTNESRDAIQNFTNVNYVKRQFEKAGNYAEYIFPHDKKYKWNNDNFGPITVPAAGETVSITTKNISIYKDIIERYENNKLEVVDGEIYINDKVATNYTFAMDYFWMMGDNRHNSADSRFWGFVPENHIVGKALFVWMSWDKNAKGLKKIRWNRLFSSVK
;
A
#
# COMPACT_ATOMS: atom_id res chain seq x y z
N MET A 1 -17.23 25.77 86.11
CA MET A 1 -18.19 24.65 86.35
C MET A 1 -19.14 24.64 85.15
N ILE A 2 -18.82 23.89 84.05
CA ILE A 2 -19.75 23.54 82.98
C ILE A 2 -19.33 22.16 82.44
N PHE A 3 -20.20 21.20 82.63
CA PHE A 3 -20.06 19.81 82.17
C PHE A 3 -20.42 19.72 80.70
N CYS A 4 -19.52 19.17 79.82
CA CYS A 4 -19.86 18.74 78.47
C CYS A 4 -20.03 17.22 78.45
N PHE A 5 -21.24 16.79 78.13
CA PHE A 5 -21.59 15.39 77.92
C PHE A 5 -21.11 14.94 76.51
N GLY A 6 -20.20 13.98 76.48
CA GLY A 6 -19.82 13.28 75.28
C GLY A 6 -20.88 12.31 74.80
N LYS A 7 -21.29 12.36 73.53
CA LYS A 7 -22.14 11.34 72.88
C LYS A 7 -21.30 10.11 72.52
N PRO A 8 -21.83 8.88 72.73
CA PRO A 8 -21.10 7.65 72.39
C PRO A 8 -21.06 7.49 70.83
N LEU A 9 -19.87 7.18 70.31
CA LEU A 9 -19.64 6.76 68.92
C LEU A 9 -20.26 5.38 68.70
N THR A 10 -21.36 5.32 67.93
CA THR A 10 -21.93 4.07 67.43
C THR A 10 -21.05 3.58 66.25
N ILE A 11 -20.29 2.50 66.50
CA ILE A 11 -19.56 1.78 65.46
C ILE A 11 -20.59 0.96 64.66
N SER A 12 -20.93 1.45 63.49
CA SER A 12 -21.71 0.70 62.48
C SER A 12 -20.88 -0.48 61.99
N SER A 13 -21.21 -1.68 62.42
CA SER A 13 -20.63 -2.91 61.88
C SER A 13 -21.14 -3.10 60.43
N GLY A 14 -20.33 -2.73 59.45
CA GLY A 14 -20.60 -2.97 58.04
C GLY A 14 -20.83 -4.44 57.75
N ARG A 15 -22.07 -4.81 57.56
CA ARG A 15 -22.51 -6.15 57.15
C ARG A 15 -21.93 -6.39 55.75
N LYS A 16 -20.84 -7.16 55.62
CA LYS A 16 -20.31 -7.64 54.34
C LYS A 16 -21.38 -8.50 53.66
N GLU A 17 -22.04 -7.95 52.66
CA GLU A 17 -22.92 -8.73 51.81
C GLU A 17 -22.14 -9.92 51.23
N LYS A 18 -22.52 -11.13 51.60
CA LYS A 18 -22.01 -12.37 51.00
C LYS A 18 -22.45 -12.41 49.54
N LYS A 19 -21.52 -12.10 48.61
CA LYS A 19 -21.75 -12.29 47.18
C LYS A 19 -22.20 -13.72 46.93
N LYS A 20 -23.45 -13.91 46.45
CA LYS A 20 -23.97 -15.22 46.07
C LYS A 20 -22.98 -15.94 45.17
N PRO A 21 -22.68 -17.24 45.38
CA PRO A 21 -21.77 -17.97 44.52
C PRO A 21 -22.30 -17.94 43.07
N LYS A 22 -21.48 -17.45 42.14
CA LYS A 22 -21.84 -17.46 40.71
C LYS A 22 -22.02 -18.92 40.29
N LYS A 23 -23.21 -19.29 39.79
CA LYS A 23 -23.47 -20.61 39.17
C LYS A 23 -22.36 -20.92 38.18
N LYS A 24 -21.72 -22.09 38.29
CA LYS A 24 -20.75 -22.57 37.30
C LYS A 24 -21.44 -22.59 35.91
N LYS A 25 -20.86 -21.88 34.93
CA LYS A 25 -21.34 -21.94 33.55
C LYS A 25 -21.12 -23.37 33.02
N SER A 26 -22.00 -23.84 32.11
CA SER A 26 -21.73 -25.08 31.39
C SER A 26 -20.47 -24.90 30.52
N GLU A 27 -19.75 -25.98 30.23
CA GLU A 27 -18.53 -25.95 29.39
C GLU A 27 -18.81 -25.33 28.00
N VAL A 28 -19.92 -25.74 27.36
CA VAL A 28 -20.36 -25.19 26.05
C VAL A 28 -20.53 -23.68 26.12
N ARG A 29 -21.18 -23.17 27.16
CA ARG A 29 -21.35 -21.72 27.33
C ARG A 29 -20.02 -21.01 27.57
N SER A 30 -19.09 -21.65 28.29
CA SER A 30 -17.74 -21.09 28.47
C SER A 30 -16.97 -20.98 27.16
N TRP A 31 -17.07 -22.01 26.30
CA TRP A 31 -16.47 -21.98 24.94
C TRP A 31 -17.09 -20.91 24.07
N ILE A 32 -18.42 -20.76 24.03
CA ILE A 32 -19.11 -19.73 23.27
C ILE A 32 -18.67 -18.32 23.72
N ASP A 33 -18.64 -18.09 25.05
CA ASP A 33 -18.20 -16.81 25.61
C ASP A 33 -16.72 -16.51 25.24
N ALA A 34 -15.84 -17.52 25.30
CA ALA A 34 -14.42 -17.37 24.94
C ALA A 34 -14.21 -17.09 23.44
N ILE A 35 -14.90 -17.80 22.54
CA ILE A 35 -14.84 -17.59 21.10
C ILE A 35 -15.42 -16.21 20.76
N GLY A 36 -16.57 -15.84 21.33
CA GLY A 36 -17.16 -14.53 21.12
C GLY A 36 -16.23 -13.38 21.53
N PHE A 37 -15.63 -13.50 22.71
CA PHE A 37 -14.63 -12.53 23.17
C PHE A 37 -13.42 -12.46 22.22
N ALA A 38 -12.87 -13.61 21.81
CA ALA A 38 -11.72 -13.66 20.92
C ALA A 38 -12.02 -13.00 19.56
N VAL A 39 -13.19 -13.25 18.96
CA VAL A 39 -13.61 -12.64 17.70
C VAL A 39 -13.76 -11.12 17.85
N ILE A 40 -14.39 -10.64 18.91
CA ILE A 40 -14.54 -9.20 19.16
C ILE A 40 -13.17 -8.56 19.37
N ALA A 41 -12.33 -9.12 20.23
CA ALA A 41 -10.99 -8.59 20.49
C ALA A 41 -10.13 -8.57 19.22
N ALA A 42 -10.12 -9.66 18.45
CA ALA A 42 -9.40 -9.74 17.18
C ALA A 42 -9.92 -8.71 16.16
N THR A 43 -11.23 -8.49 16.10
CA THR A 43 -11.84 -7.48 15.21
C THR A 43 -11.40 -6.07 15.60
N ILE A 44 -11.40 -5.73 16.87
CA ILE A 44 -10.94 -4.42 17.38
C ILE A 44 -9.46 -4.22 17.08
N LEU A 45 -8.61 -5.21 17.40
CA LEU A 45 -7.18 -5.16 17.11
C LEU A 45 -6.91 -4.96 15.64
N ARG A 46 -7.56 -5.77 14.79
CA ARG A 46 -7.43 -5.68 13.34
C ARG A 46 -7.92 -4.35 12.77
N THR A 47 -9.00 -3.80 13.31
CA THR A 47 -9.59 -2.56 12.82
C THR A 47 -8.75 -1.35 13.17
N PHE A 48 -8.23 -1.27 14.40
CA PHE A 48 -7.66 -0.04 14.93
C PHE A 48 -6.15 -0.07 15.19
N LEU A 49 -5.55 -1.25 15.40
CA LEU A 49 -4.15 -1.30 15.81
C LEU A 49 -3.22 -1.88 14.76
N ILE A 50 -3.38 -3.16 14.45
CA ILE A 50 -2.45 -3.89 13.60
C ILE A 50 -3.18 -4.95 12.77
N GLU A 51 -2.79 -5.10 11.52
CA GLU A 51 -3.34 -6.12 10.63
C GLU A 51 -2.23 -6.87 9.90
N ALA A 52 -2.42 -8.18 9.74
CA ALA A 52 -1.50 -9.02 8.97
C ALA A 52 -1.93 -9.09 7.51
N TYR A 53 -0.98 -8.89 6.61
CA TYR A 53 -1.17 -8.99 5.15
C TYR A 53 -0.16 -9.97 4.55
N THR A 54 -0.57 -10.66 3.50
CA THR A 54 0.33 -11.51 2.70
C THR A 54 0.69 -10.80 1.42
N ILE A 55 1.96 -10.89 1.00
CA ILE A 55 2.44 -10.34 -0.28
C ILE A 55 2.19 -11.36 -1.39
N PRO A 56 1.23 -11.11 -2.31
CA PRO A 56 0.90 -12.04 -3.38
C PRO A 56 1.64 -11.77 -4.69
N THR A 57 2.21 -10.58 -4.86
CA THR A 57 2.80 -10.10 -6.13
C THR A 57 4.23 -9.60 -5.93
N SER A 58 4.97 -9.56 -7.03
CA SER A 58 6.39 -9.18 -7.05
C SER A 58 6.66 -7.68 -7.20
N SER A 59 5.64 -6.82 -7.12
CA SER A 59 5.83 -5.37 -7.35
C SER A 59 6.77 -4.68 -6.37
N MET A 60 7.02 -5.29 -5.21
CA MET A 60 7.99 -4.86 -4.19
C MET A 60 9.11 -5.89 -4.02
N GLU A 61 9.33 -6.75 -5.03
CA GLU A 61 10.29 -7.85 -4.99
C GLU A 61 11.68 -7.37 -4.59
N LYS A 62 12.41 -8.19 -3.85
CA LYS A 62 13.66 -7.95 -3.14
C LYS A 62 13.53 -7.11 -1.86
N SER A 63 12.70 -6.09 -1.83
CA SER A 63 12.35 -5.41 -0.57
C SER A 63 11.34 -6.25 0.23
N MET A 64 10.27 -6.70 -0.44
CA MET A 64 9.27 -7.63 0.09
C MET A 64 9.05 -8.76 -0.91
N LEU A 65 9.15 -10.00 -0.47
CA LEU A 65 9.06 -11.18 -1.34
C LEU A 65 7.64 -11.73 -1.40
N ILE A 66 7.29 -12.34 -2.53
CA ILE A 66 6.05 -13.14 -2.61
C ILE A 66 6.08 -14.20 -1.50
N GLY A 67 5.00 -14.27 -0.72
CA GLY A 67 4.88 -15.16 0.43
C GLY A 67 5.41 -14.60 1.76
N ASP A 68 5.82 -13.32 1.79
CA ASP A 68 6.01 -12.59 3.04
C ASP A 68 4.67 -12.28 3.67
N PHE A 69 4.61 -12.41 5.00
CA PHE A 69 3.48 -12.01 5.84
C PHE A 69 3.91 -10.78 6.64
N LEU A 70 3.27 -9.64 6.36
CA LEU A 70 3.60 -8.36 6.95
C LEU A 70 2.70 -8.04 8.13
N PHE A 71 3.25 -7.44 9.17
CA PHE A 71 2.46 -6.67 10.11
C PHE A 71 2.42 -5.20 9.70
N VAL A 72 1.19 -4.69 9.63
CA VAL A 72 0.89 -3.31 9.22
C VAL A 72 0.28 -2.57 10.40
N SER A 73 0.94 -1.49 10.81
CA SER A 73 0.48 -0.62 11.88
C SER A 73 -0.52 0.41 11.34
N LYS A 74 -1.72 0.40 11.89
CA LYS A 74 -2.72 1.45 11.59
C LYS A 74 -2.53 2.67 12.49
N VAL A 75 -2.00 2.48 13.68
CA VAL A 75 -1.73 3.58 14.61
C VAL A 75 -0.56 4.46 14.18
N ALA A 76 0.30 3.97 13.29
CA ALA A 76 1.42 4.76 12.76
C ALA A 76 0.92 6.09 12.17
N TYR A 77 -0.09 6.03 11.31
CA TYR A 77 -0.69 7.19 10.64
C TYR A 77 -2.06 7.57 11.21
N GLY A 78 -2.51 6.89 12.26
CA GLY A 78 -3.85 7.02 12.82
C GLY A 78 -4.85 6.03 12.21
N PRO A 79 -5.56 5.27 13.06
CA PRO A 79 -6.56 4.32 12.60
C PRO A 79 -7.70 5.04 11.87
N ARG A 80 -8.09 4.49 10.71
CA ARG A 80 -9.28 4.93 9.99
C ARG A 80 -10.52 4.25 10.57
N VAL A 81 -11.53 5.03 10.93
CA VAL A 81 -12.84 4.49 11.30
C VAL A 81 -13.44 3.79 10.09
N PRO A 82 -13.96 2.55 10.22
CA PRO A 82 -14.56 1.84 9.09
C PRO A 82 -15.69 2.64 8.45
N MET A 83 -15.60 2.88 7.13
CA MET A 83 -16.66 3.56 6.38
C MET A 83 -17.87 2.65 6.15
N THR A 84 -17.67 1.32 6.14
CA THR A 84 -18.72 0.29 6.13
C THR A 84 -18.66 -0.56 7.41
N PRO A 85 -19.21 -0.07 8.53
CA PRO A 85 -19.02 -0.69 9.85
C PRO A 85 -19.72 -2.05 9.99
N ILE A 86 -20.78 -2.30 9.21
CA ILE A 86 -21.52 -3.56 9.25
C ILE A 86 -20.89 -4.53 8.25
N ALA A 87 -19.97 -5.36 8.75
CA ALA A 87 -19.27 -6.35 7.94
C ALA A 87 -19.06 -7.64 8.75
N PHE A 88 -18.92 -8.76 8.02
CA PHE A 88 -18.60 -10.04 8.65
C PHE A 88 -17.19 -9.98 9.27
N PRO A 89 -17.05 -10.36 10.55
CA PRO A 89 -15.77 -10.27 11.26
C PRO A 89 -14.64 -11.00 10.51
N LEU A 90 -13.46 -10.40 10.48
CA LEU A 90 -12.23 -10.95 9.91
C LEU A 90 -12.25 -11.21 8.39
N VAL A 91 -13.33 -10.90 7.69
CA VAL A 91 -13.44 -11.00 6.23
C VAL A 91 -13.36 -9.60 5.61
N HIS A 92 -12.53 -9.43 4.56
CA HIS A 92 -12.32 -8.10 3.97
C HIS A 92 -13.50 -7.64 3.11
N HIS A 93 -13.73 -8.27 1.95
CA HIS A 93 -14.78 -7.83 1.02
C HIS A 93 -15.66 -8.97 0.47
N THR A 94 -15.15 -10.20 0.36
CA THR A 94 -15.87 -11.33 -0.24
C THR A 94 -15.90 -12.51 0.71
N MET A 95 -17.05 -13.10 0.91
CA MET A 95 -17.23 -14.29 1.75
C MET A 95 -16.47 -15.48 1.15
N PRO A 96 -15.74 -16.27 1.96
CA PRO A 96 -14.98 -17.42 1.48
C PRO A 96 -15.88 -18.55 0.96
N ILE A 97 -17.15 -18.58 1.36
CA ILE A 97 -18.17 -19.52 0.90
C ILE A 97 -19.29 -18.71 0.23
N GLY A 98 -19.64 -19.09 -1.00
CA GLY A 98 -20.71 -18.43 -1.76
C GLY A 98 -20.33 -17.14 -2.47
N ASN A 99 -19.09 -16.66 -2.32
CA ASN A 99 -18.53 -15.47 -3.01
C ASN A 99 -19.37 -14.18 -2.91
N GLY A 100 -20.30 -14.10 -1.95
CA GLY A 100 -21.11 -12.91 -1.69
C GLY A 100 -20.32 -11.79 -1.00
N LYS A 101 -20.90 -10.58 -0.95
CA LYS A 101 -20.34 -9.45 -0.17
C LYS A 101 -20.29 -9.82 1.31
N SER A 102 -19.14 -9.57 1.97
CA SER A 102 -18.98 -9.74 3.43
C SER A 102 -19.48 -8.54 4.24
N TYR A 103 -20.02 -7.52 3.59
CA TYR A 103 -20.46 -6.26 4.19
C TYR A 103 -21.79 -5.80 3.60
N THR A 104 -22.44 -4.89 4.30
CA THR A 104 -23.62 -4.18 3.78
C THR A 104 -23.35 -2.68 3.70
N GLU A 105 -23.93 -2.04 2.70
CA GLU A 105 -23.85 -0.60 2.48
C GLU A 105 -25.06 0.16 3.05
N ALA A 106 -25.90 -0.53 3.87
CA ALA A 106 -27.04 0.08 4.53
C ALA A 106 -26.64 1.21 5.50
N VAL A 107 -25.44 1.11 6.08
CA VAL A 107 -24.83 2.17 6.89
C VAL A 107 -23.48 2.50 6.32
N LYS A 108 -23.30 3.76 5.89
CA LYS A 108 -22.02 4.32 5.44
C LYS A 108 -21.66 5.50 6.33
N LEU A 109 -20.45 5.48 6.87
CA LEU A 109 -19.92 6.59 7.66
C LEU A 109 -19.01 7.45 6.77
N PRO A 110 -18.94 8.76 7.00
CA PRO A 110 -17.97 9.62 6.36
C PRO A 110 -16.54 9.18 6.74
N TYR A 111 -15.57 9.55 5.89
CA TYR A 111 -14.17 9.35 6.22
C TYR A 111 -13.81 10.07 7.51
N HIS A 112 -13.20 9.35 8.43
CA HIS A 112 -12.61 9.90 9.64
C HIS A 112 -11.37 9.09 10.03
N ARG A 113 -10.26 9.78 10.27
CA ARG A 113 -9.02 9.21 10.75
C ARG A 113 -8.72 9.74 12.14
N MET A 114 -8.42 8.84 13.07
CA MET A 114 -7.98 9.18 14.42
C MET A 114 -6.54 9.71 14.36
N LYS A 115 -6.10 10.41 15.41
CA LYS A 115 -4.72 10.87 15.51
C LYS A 115 -3.75 9.69 15.50
N GLY A 116 -2.71 9.77 14.66
CA GLY A 116 -1.62 8.82 14.57
C GLY A 116 -0.45 9.13 15.51
N LEU A 117 0.55 8.25 15.49
CA LEU A 117 1.84 8.46 16.17
C LEU A 117 2.80 9.32 15.33
N GLY A 118 2.57 9.41 14.02
CA GLY A 118 3.35 10.20 13.06
C GLY A 118 2.56 10.40 11.77
N GLU A 119 3.23 10.94 10.78
CA GLU A 119 2.71 11.20 9.44
C GLU A 119 3.34 10.24 8.43
N ILE A 120 2.83 10.26 7.20
CA ILE A 120 3.41 9.48 6.11
C ILE A 120 4.65 10.22 5.61
N GLU A 121 5.77 9.51 5.61
CA GLU A 121 7.05 10.05 5.17
C GLU A 121 7.47 9.44 3.83
N ARG A 122 8.39 10.13 3.12
CA ARG A 122 9.02 9.56 1.94
C ARG A 122 9.78 8.29 2.32
N ASN A 123 9.73 7.31 1.44
CA ASN A 123 10.30 5.97 1.60
C ASN A 123 9.54 5.03 2.53
N ASP A 124 8.46 5.45 3.19
CA ASP A 124 7.59 4.53 3.91
C ASP A 124 6.97 3.49 2.99
N CYS A 125 6.95 2.23 3.41
CA CYS A 125 6.17 1.19 2.76
C CYS A 125 4.73 1.25 3.28
N VAL A 126 3.82 1.75 2.43
CA VAL A 126 2.44 2.07 2.80
C VAL A 126 1.49 1.04 2.23
N VAL A 127 0.58 0.54 3.08
CA VAL A 127 -0.58 -0.25 2.64
C VAL A 127 -1.76 0.69 2.46
N PHE A 128 -2.44 0.56 1.32
CA PHE A 128 -3.59 1.39 0.95
C PHE A 128 -4.59 0.61 0.11
N ASN A 129 -5.84 1.06 0.10
CA ASN A 129 -6.88 0.54 -0.78
C ASN A 129 -6.65 1.07 -2.21
N TRP A 130 -6.66 0.19 -3.20
CA TRP A 130 -6.34 0.54 -4.59
C TRP A 130 -7.32 1.57 -5.16
N PRO A 131 -6.86 2.81 -5.47
CA PRO A 131 -7.78 3.89 -5.86
C PRO A 131 -8.42 3.66 -7.23
N ALA A 132 -7.73 3.00 -8.15
CA ALA A 132 -8.23 2.77 -9.51
C ALA A 132 -9.18 1.56 -9.64
N GLU A 133 -9.56 0.89 -8.53
CA GLU A 133 -10.54 -0.19 -8.58
C GLU A 133 -11.91 0.31 -9.05
N THR A 134 -12.48 -0.39 -10.06
CA THR A 134 -13.74 -0.02 -10.72
C THR A 134 -14.93 -0.91 -10.36
N LEU A 135 -14.80 -1.81 -9.38
CA LEU A 135 -15.84 -2.77 -8.98
C LEU A 135 -16.98 -2.15 -8.15
N GLY A 136 -16.99 -0.83 -7.97
CA GLY A 136 -18.01 -0.12 -7.20
C GLY A 136 -18.01 -0.42 -5.70
N ARG A 137 -16.90 -0.92 -5.15
CA ARG A 137 -16.74 -1.17 -3.72
C ARG A 137 -16.50 0.15 -2.96
N PRO A 138 -17.02 0.27 -1.72
CA PRO A 138 -16.59 1.34 -0.81
C PRO A 138 -15.07 1.33 -0.61
N VAL A 139 -14.50 2.49 -0.32
CA VAL A 139 -13.04 2.65 -0.22
C VAL A 139 -12.40 1.64 0.71
N ASP A 140 -12.97 1.42 1.91
CA ASP A 140 -12.45 0.47 2.91
C ASP A 140 -12.68 -1.01 2.56
N LYS A 141 -13.29 -1.30 1.41
CA LYS A 141 -13.53 -2.65 0.87
C LYS A 141 -12.82 -2.93 -0.46
N LYS A 142 -12.10 -1.94 -1.01
CA LYS A 142 -11.26 -2.11 -2.19
C LYS A 142 -10.05 -2.99 -1.89
N GLU A 143 -9.43 -3.55 -2.93
CA GLU A 143 -8.21 -4.35 -2.81
C GLU A 143 -7.08 -3.59 -2.10
N ASN A 144 -6.33 -4.29 -1.27
CA ASN A 144 -5.19 -3.72 -0.57
C ASN A 144 -3.91 -3.86 -1.39
N TYR A 145 -3.22 -2.75 -1.59
CA TYR A 145 -1.91 -2.70 -2.23
C TYR A 145 -0.86 -2.22 -1.23
N VAL A 146 0.39 -2.64 -1.46
CA VAL A 146 1.55 -2.08 -0.75
C VAL A 146 2.52 -1.52 -1.76
N LYS A 147 2.96 -0.28 -1.55
CA LYS A 147 3.96 0.42 -2.35
C LYS A 147 4.82 1.31 -1.45
N ARG A 148 5.93 1.78 -2.00
CA ARG A 148 6.74 2.80 -1.36
C ARG A 148 6.16 4.18 -1.63
N CYS A 149 5.97 4.97 -0.58
CA CYS A 149 5.63 6.39 -0.71
C CYS A 149 6.87 7.14 -1.20
N VAL A 150 6.85 7.62 -2.43
CA VAL A 150 7.97 8.37 -3.01
C VAL A 150 7.69 9.85 -3.15
N GLY A 151 6.44 10.25 -2.99
CA GLY A 151 6.01 11.65 -2.97
C GLY A 151 4.92 11.87 -1.94
N ILE A 152 5.12 12.86 -1.09
CA ILE A 152 4.18 13.36 -0.09
C ILE A 152 3.53 14.66 -0.58
N PRO A 153 2.46 15.17 0.05
CA PRO A 153 1.81 16.42 -0.35
C PRO A 153 2.79 17.58 -0.53
N GLY A 154 2.69 18.29 -1.66
CA GLY A 154 3.57 19.40 -2.05
C GLY A 154 4.83 18.98 -2.82
N ASP A 155 5.18 17.71 -2.89
CA ASP A 155 6.36 17.26 -3.62
C ASP A 155 6.21 17.37 -5.13
N LYS A 156 7.27 17.81 -5.79
CA LYS A 156 7.45 17.75 -7.25
C LYS A 156 8.10 16.41 -7.62
N ILE A 157 7.43 15.62 -8.44
CA ILE A 157 7.87 14.28 -8.86
C ILE A 157 8.17 14.28 -10.36
N GLU A 158 9.32 13.74 -10.72
CA GLU A 158 9.74 13.56 -12.12
C GLU A 158 10.58 12.28 -12.26
N LEU A 159 10.42 11.56 -13.36
CA LEU A 159 11.35 10.50 -13.76
C LEU A 159 12.11 10.95 -15.00
N ILE A 160 13.42 10.92 -14.91
CA ILE A 160 14.34 11.21 -16.01
C ILE A 160 15.19 9.96 -16.21
N ASP A 161 15.03 9.30 -17.34
CA ASP A 161 15.76 8.06 -17.66
C ASP A 161 15.67 7.02 -16.52
N ALA A 162 14.44 6.82 -15.99
CA ALA A 162 14.08 5.97 -14.85
C ALA A 162 14.74 6.36 -13.51
N GLN A 163 15.46 7.47 -13.44
CA GLN A 163 15.89 8.06 -12.18
C GLN A 163 14.75 8.91 -11.63
N LEU A 164 14.30 8.56 -10.44
CA LEU A 164 13.28 9.34 -9.73
C LEU A 164 13.92 10.58 -9.12
N MET A 165 13.35 11.73 -9.47
CA MET A 165 13.67 13.03 -8.93
C MET A 165 12.53 13.48 -8.02
N VAL A 166 12.86 13.98 -6.85
CA VAL A 166 11.92 14.57 -5.90
C VAL A 166 12.43 15.96 -5.53
N ASN A 167 11.64 16.98 -5.81
CA ASN A 167 12.02 18.39 -5.60
C ASN A 167 13.36 18.75 -6.28
N ASP A 168 13.49 18.33 -7.54
CA ASP A 168 14.66 18.54 -8.41
C ASP A 168 15.96 17.84 -7.96
N ALA A 169 15.88 16.95 -6.96
CA ALA A 169 17.01 16.14 -6.50
C ALA A 169 16.73 14.63 -6.70
N PRO A 170 17.76 13.81 -6.97
CA PRO A 170 17.59 12.37 -6.99
C PRO A 170 17.01 11.86 -5.66
N GLN A 171 16.03 10.96 -5.74
CA GLN A 171 15.47 10.33 -4.53
C GLN A 171 16.58 9.61 -3.75
N GLU A 172 16.69 9.90 -2.47
CA GLU A 172 17.50 9.12 -1.54
C GLU A 172 16.90 7.71 -1.38
N GLU A 173 17.75 6.70 -1.47
CA GLU A 173 17.36 5.30 -1.33
C GLU A 173 17.61 4.85 0.11
N PRO A 174 16.58 4.40 0.85
CA PRO A 174 16.81 3.89 2.19
C PRO A 174 17.63 2.62 2.17
N GLU A 175 18.41 2.40 3.20
CA GLU A 175 19.17 1.16 3.40
C GLU A 175 18.24 -0.05 3.31
N GLY A 176 18.60 -1.04 2.50
CA GLY A 176 17.81 -2.26 2.27
C GLY A 176 16.80 -2.18 1.14
N MET A 177 16.56 -1.00 0.54
CA MET A 177 15.79 -0.89 -0.68
C MET A 177 16.56 -1.55 -1.85
N LYS A 178 15.86 -2.43 -2.58
CA LYS A 178 16.44 -3.12 -3.75
C LYS A 178 15.58 -2.88 -4.96
N LYS A 179 15.97 -1.91 -5.78
CA LYS A 179 15.29 -1.64 -7.05
C LYS A 179 15.62 -2.68 -8.10
N GLN A 180 14.64 -3.02 -8.91
CA GLN A 180 14.79 -3.92 -10.04
C GLN A 180 14.29 -3.27 -11.33
N TRP A 181 14.96 -3.65 -12.43
CA TRP A 181 14.58 -3.25 -13.79
C TRP A 181 14.69 -4.42 -14.75
N HIS A 182 14.05 -4.32 -15.91
CA HIS A 182 14.18 -5.28 -16.99
C HIS A 182 15.49 -5.08 -17.76
N TYR A 183 16.15 -6.19 -18.07
CA TYR A 183 17.38 -6.24 -18.85
C TYR A 183 17.26 -7.26 -19.97
N ASN A 184 17.80 -6.90 -21.15
CA ASN A 184 18.10 -7.85 -22.22
C ASN A 184 19.50 -8.39 -21.98
N VAL A 185 19.60 -9.72 -21.89
CA VAL A 185 20.86 -10.42 -21.70
C VAL A 185 21.12 -11.31 -22.92
N SER A 186 22.29 -11.23 -23.52
CA SER A 186 22.70 -12.08 -24.64
C SER A 186 23.88 -12.96 -24.24
N THR A 187 23.85 -14.22 -24.69
CA THR A 187 24.90 -15.21 -24.39
C THR A 187 25.62 -15.69 -25.65
N LYS A 188 26.83 -16.27 -25.46
CA LYS A 188 27.71 -16.80 -26.52
C LYS A 188 27.44 -18.28 -26.79
N GLY A 189 26.20 -18.63 -27.15
CA GLY A 189 25.83 -20.01 -27.49
C GLY A 189 25.49 -20.93 -26.31
N THR A 190 26.13 -20.81 -25.17
CA THR A 190 25.77 -21.54 -23.96
C THR A 190 24.73 -20.73 -23.17
N GLY A 191 23.59 -21.34 -22.88
CA GLY A 191 22.51 -20.69 -22.14
C GLY A 191 22.85 -20.41 -20.67
N LEU A 192 21.98 -19.65 -20.02
CA LEU A 192 22.02 -19.42 -18.58
C LEU A 192 21.28 -20.56 -17.87
N ASN A 193 21.85 -21.03 -16.76
CA ASN A 193 21.20 -22.08 -15.95
C ASN A 193 20.20 -21.45 -14.97
N PRO A 194 18.90 -21.70 -15.10
CA PRO A 194 17.86 -21.09 -14.25
C PRO A 194 18.06 -21.39 -12.75
N ASN A 195 18.52 -22.59 -12.40
CA ASN A 195 18.76 -22.96 -11.00
C ASN A 195 19.89 -22.12 -10.40
N ILE A 196 20.98 -21.90 -11.16
CA ILE A 196 22.08 -21.03 -10.71
C ILE A 196 21.61 -19.58 -10.58
N LEU A 197 20.81 -19.09 -11.54
CA LEU A 197 20.24 -17.74 -11.46
C LEU A 197 19.40 -17.57 -10.21
N TYR A 198 18.54 -18.54 -9.89
CA TYR A 198 17.68 -18.51 -8.72
C TYR A 198 18.47 -18.70 -7.41
N GLU A 199 19.22 -19.79 -7.26
CA GLU A 199 19.82 -20.19 -5.98
C GLU A 199 21.01 -19.32 -5.57
N LYS A 200 21.83 -18.88 -6.55
CA LYS A 200 23.08 -18.15 -6.26
C LYS A 200 22.95 -16.63 -6.43
N TYR A 201 22.12 -16.20 -7.38
CA TYR A 201 22.01 -14.78 -7.72
C TYR A 201 20.64 -14.19 -7.38
N ASP A 202 19.77 -15.00 -6.79
CA ASP A 202 18.44 -14.59 -6.36
C ASP A 202 17.64 -13.90 -7.49
N ILE A 203 17.76 -14.39 -8.72
CA ILE A 203 17.02 -13.91 -9.88
C ILE A 203 15.76 -14.75 -10.02
N THR A 204 14.63 -14.17 -9.65
CA THR A 204 13.32 -14.83 -9.52
C THR A 204 12.40 -14.58 -10.70
N GLU A 205 12.70 -13.56 -11.52
CA GLU A 205 11.85 -13.14 -12.62
C GLU A 205 12.64 -13.04 -13.93
N GLY A 206 12.02 -13.53 -15.00
CA GLY A 206 12.57 -13.47 -16.33
C GLY A 206 12.35 -14.76 -17.12
N GLY A 207 12.86 -14.78 -18.35
CA GLY A 207 12.72 -15.91 -19.26
C GLY A 207 13.51 -15.72 -20.53
N TYR A 208 13.31 -16.64 -21.47
CA TYR A 208 13.91 -16.53 -22.81
C TYR A 208 13.37 -15.31 -23.55
N GLY A 209 14.23 -14.62 -24.27
CA GLY A 209 13.90 -13.57 -25.19
C GLY A 209 13.43 -14.12 -26.55
N ARG A 210 13.74 -13.41 -27.64
CA ARG A 210 13.33 -13.82 -29.01
C ARG A 210 14.06 -15.09 -29.49
N ASN A 211 15.29 -15.28 -29.02
CA ASN A 211 16.18 -16.39 -29.41
C ASN A 211 16.64 -17.15 -28.16
N LYS A 212 17.12 -18.41 -28.35
CA LYS A 212 17.65 -19.24 -27.27
C LYS A 212 18.86 -18.66 -26.51
N ASN A 213 19.55 -17.68 -27.12
CA ASN A 213 20.69 -17.00 -26.57
C ASN A 213 20.34 -15.62 -25.99
N GLU A 214 19.08 -15.25 -26.01
CA GLU A 214 18.59 -13.99 -25.47
C GLU A 214 17.65 -14.25 -24.29
N TYR A 215 17.75 -13.42 -23.27
CA TYR A 215 16.94 -13.49 -22.07
C TYR A 215 16.42 -12.09 -21.73
N ASN A 216 15.20 -12.06 -21.23
CA ASN A 216 14.65 -10.89 -20.54
C ASN A 216 14.66 -11.21 -19.06
N LEU A 217 15.50 -10.55 -18.29
CA LEU A 217 15.64 -10.80 -16.85
C LEU A 217 15.32 -9.52 -16.06
N THR A 218 14.69 -9.70 -14.89
CA THR A 218 14.48 -8.62 -13.94
C THR A 218 15.58 -8.68 -12.89
N LEU A 219 16.46 -7.65 -12.88
CA LEU A 219 17.70 -7.65 -12.12
C LEU A 219 17.80 -6.43 -11.21
N THR A 220 18.42 -6.64 -10.04
CA THR A 220 19.03 -5.55 -9.26
C THR A 220 20.36 -5.14 -9.87
N ASN A 221 20.96 -4.05 -9.39
CA ASN A 221 22.29 -3.65 -9.83
C ASN A 221 23.35 -4.74 -9.53
N GLU A 222 23.29 -5.35 -8.33
CA GLU A 222 24.23 -6.40 -7.93
C GLU A 222 24.09 -7.65 -8.83
N SER A 223 22.87 -8.11 -9.09
CA SER A 223 22.66 -9.27 -9.95
C SER A 223 23.00 -8.97 -11.42
N ARG A 224 22.77 -7.73 -11.90
CA ARG A 224 23.20 -7.26 -13.21
C ARG A 224 24.73 -7.35 -13.34
N ASP A 225 25.48 -6.82 -12.38
CA ASP A 225 26.94 -6.83 -12.39
C ASP A 225 27.51 -8.25 -12.30
N ALA A 226 26.87 -9.11 -11.49
CA ALA A 226 27.26 -10.52 -11.42
C ALA A 226 27.07 -11.24 -12.76
N ILE A 227 25.91 -11.09 -13.42
CA ILE A 227 25.62 -11.71 -14.73
C ILE A 227 26.52 -11.15 -15.84
N GLN A 228 26.82 -9.85 -15.83
CA GLN A 228 27.74 -9.22 -16.79
C GLN A 228 29.12 -9.86 -16.79
N ASN A 229 29.58 -10.40 -15.65
CA ASN A 229 30.88 -11.03 -15.49
C ASN A 229 30.92 -12.51 -15.89
N PHE A 230 29.81 -13.11 -16.35
CA PHE A 230 29.81 -14.48 -16.83
C PHE A 230 30.55 -14.59 -18.17
N THR A 231 31.43 -15.58 -18.30
CA THR A 231 32.27 -15.79 -19.50
C THR A 231 31.46 -16.03 -20.76
N ASN A 232 30.26 -16.60 -20.63
CA ASN A 232 29.33 -16.88 -21.72
C ASN A 232 28.32 -15.75 -21.98
N VAL A 233 28.42 -14.61 -21.30
CA VAL A 233 27.55 -13.45 -21.54
C VAL A 233 28.25 -12.47 -22.49
N ASN A 234 27.52 -12.02 -23.54
CA ASN A 234 27.96 -10.99 -24.45
C ASN A 234 27.71 -9.60 -23.90
N TYR A 235 26.43 -9.36 -23.49
CA TYR A 235 26.02 -8.10 -22.91
C TYR A 235 24.85 -8.28 -21.96
N VAL A 236 24.72 -7.33 -21.02
CA VAL A 236 23.54 -7.11 -20.18
C VAL A 236 23.12 -5.64 -20.40
N LYS A 237 21.99 -5.44 -21.09
CA LYS A 237 21.52 -4.11 -21.46
C LYS A 237 20.17 -3.83 -20.83
N ARG A 238 20.06 -2.77 -20.04
CA ARG A 238 18.80 -2.33 -19.46
C ARG A 238 17.80 -1.97 -20.57
N GLN A 239 16.57 -2.44 -20.39
CA GLN A 239 15.45 -1.99 -21.23
C GLN A 239 15.08 -0.56 -20.83
N PHE A 240 14.79 0.26 -21.80
CA PHE A 240 14.62 1.69 -21.61
C PHE A 240 13.62 2.27 -22.58
N GLU A 241 12.66 2.99 -22.07
CA GLU A 241 11.74 3.79 -22.87
C GLU A 241 12.28 5.20 -23.04
N LYS A 242 12.52 5.61 -24.29
CA LYS A 242 13.10 6.93 -24.60
C LYS A 242 12.14 8.06 -24.22
N ALA A 243 12.70 9.17 -23.75
CA ALA A 243 11.96 10.40 -23.53
C ALA A 243 11.22 10.85 -24.80
N GLY A 244 10.05 11.44 -24.64
CA GLY A 244 9.19 11.89 -25.73
C GLY A 244 8.30 10.80 -26.36
N ASN A 245 8.46 9.54 -25.99
CA ASN A 245 7.54 8.46 -26.38
C ASN A 245 6.32 8.46 -25.46
N TYR A 246 5.13 8.52 -26.05
CA TYR A 246 3.87 8.39 -25.30
C TYR A 246 3.52 6.93 -25.06
N ALA A 247 3.19 6.58 -23.83
CA ALA A 247 2.63 5.29 -23.46
C ALA A 247 1.19 5.46 -22.97
N GLU A 248 0.22 4.86 -23.65
CA GLU A 248 -1.21 5.04 -23.41
C GLU A 248 -1.65 4.57 -22.00
N TYR A 249 -0.95 3.59 -21.44
CA TYR A 249 -1.20 3.03 -20.12
C TYR A 249 -0.63 3.86 -18.96
N ILE A 250 0.12 4.93 -19.27
CA ILE A 250 0.71 5.82 -18.27
C ILE A 250 -0.22 7.00 -17.98
N PHE A 251 -0.41 7.28 -16.68
CA PHE A 251 -1.15 8.44 -16.20
C PHE A 251 -0.59 9.75 -16.78
N PRO A 252 -1.39 10.73 -17.15
CA PRO A 252 -2.85 10.82 -17.04
C PRO A 252 -3.61 10.29 -18.28
N HIS A 253 -3.03 9.36 -19.06
CA HIS A 253 -3.62 8.72 -20.25
C HIS A 253 -3.94 9.73 -21.39
N ASP A 254 -3.21 10.80 -21.46
CA ASP A 254 -3.44 11.92 -22.37
C ASP A 254 -2.22 12.12 -23.29
N LYS A 255 -2.43 12.02 -24.61
CA LYS A 255 -1.37 12.05 -25.65
C LYS A 255 -0.52 13.34 -25.67
N LYS A 256 -1.00 14.42 -25.05
CA LYS A 256 -0.22 15.66 -24.95
C LYS A 256 0.97 15.51 -24.00
N TYR A 257 0.88 14.61 -22.99
CA TYR A 257 2.00 14.25 -22.14
C TYR A 257 2.78 13.11 -22.79
N LYS A 258 4.00 13.40 -23.22
CA LYS A 258 4.88 12.41 -23.83
C LYS A 258 5.59 11.58 -22.77
N TRP A 259 4.80 11.00 -21.85
CA TRP A 259 5.29 10.24 -20.70
C TRP A 259 5.22 8.74 -20.94
N ASN A 260 6.14 8.04 -20.29
CA ASN A 260 6.25 6.59 -20.31
C ASN A 260 6.80 6.09 -18.96
N ASN A 261 7.13 4.80 -18.86
CA ASN A 261 7.55 4.17 -17.63
C ASN A 261 8.85 4.73 -17.03
N ASP A 262 9.74 5.22 -17.88
CA ASP A 262 11.08 5.69 -17.54
C ASP A 262 11.25 7.21 -17.61
N ASN A 263 10.32 7.90 -18.28
CA ASN A 263 10.33 9.36 -18.43
C ASN A 263 8.92 9.89 -18.17
N PHE A 264 8.74 10.56 -17.05
CA PHE A 264 7.44 10.95 -16.53
C PHE A 264 7.53 12.30 -15.80
N GLY A 265 6.49 13.12 -15.88
CA GLY A 265 6.40 14.37 -15.14
C GLY A 265 7.04 15.58 -15.85
N PRO A 266 7.36 16.67 -15.13
CA PRO A 266 7.10 16.82 -13.67
C PRO A 266 5.62 16.98 -13.34
N ILE A 267 5.25 16.51 -12.14
CA ILE A 267 3.95 16.74 -11.49
C ILE A 267 4.15 17.17 -10.03
N THR A 268 3.21 17.95 -9.51
CA THR A 268 3.16 18.24 -8.06
C THR A 268 2.12 17.37 -7.40
N VAL A 269 2.47 16.75 -6.27
CA VAL A 269 1.56 15.96 -5.46
C VAL A 269 0.64 16.91 -4.67
N PRO A 270 -0.69 16.84 -4.86
CA PRO A 270 -1.60 17.82 -4.24
C PRO A 270 -1.64 17.72 -2.71
N ALA A 271 -1.76 18.86 -2.06
CA ALA A 271 -1.94 19.01 -0.62
C ALA A 271 -3.33 19.55 -0.27
N ALA A 272 -3.88 19.11 0.86
CA ALA A 272 -5.15 19.63 1.38
C ALA A 272 -5.11 21.17 1.54
N GLY A 273 -6.13 21.85 1.03
CA GLY A 273 -6.23 23.31 1.05
C GLY A 273 -5.38 24.04 0.01
N GLU A 274 -4.51 23.35 -0.72
CA GLU A 274 -3.78 23.95 -1.83
C GLU A 274 -4.71 24.22 -3.01
N THR A 275 -4.53 25.37 -3.65
CA THR A 275 -5.31 25.80 -4.81
C THR A 275 -4.43 25.81 -6.06
N VAL A 276 -4.85 25.09 -7.09
CA VAL A 276 -4.15 25.07 -8.37
C VAL A 276 -4.99 25.72 -9.48
N SER A 277 -4.32 26.35 -10.45
CA SER A 277 -4.98 26.81 -11.65
C SER A 277 -5.28 25.61 -12.57
N ILE A 278 -6.52 25.47 -12.99
CA ILE A 278 -6.97 24.41 -13.90
C ILE A 278 -7.26 24.98 -15.29
N THR A 279 -6.84 24.25 -16.29
CA THR A 279 -6.99 24.58 -17.69
C THR A 279 -7.22 23.31 -18.49
N THR A 280 -7.69 23.40 -19.73
CA THR A 280 -7.82 22.23 -20.63
C THR A 280 -6.46 21.55 -20.90
N LYS A 281 -5.33 22.23 -20.60
CA LYS A 281 -3.99 21.64 -20.74
C LYS A 281 -3.65 20.70 -19.58
N ASN A 282 -4.09 20.96 -18.36
CA ASN A 282 -3.70 20.18 -17.16
C ASN A 282 -4.85 19.43 -16.47
N ILE A 283 -6.09 19.65 -16.92
CA ILE A 283 -7.27 19.04 -16.25
C ILE A 283 -7.21 17.51 -16.21
N SER A 284 -6.59 16.86 -17.18
CA SER A 284 -6.45 15.40 -17.20
C SER A 284 -5.62 14.86 -16.03
N ILE A 285 -4.70 15.66 -15.47
CA ILE A 285 -3.95 15.29 -14.25
C ILE A 285 -4.87 15.28 -13.01
N TYR A 286 -5.85 16.18 -12.94
CA TYR A 286 -6.68 16.38 -11.77
C TYR A 286 -8.09 15.75 -11.89
N LYS A 287 -8.42 15.20 -13.06
CA LYS A 287 -9.77 14.67 -13.33
C LYS A 287 -10.21 13.64 -12.29
N ASP A 288 -9.42 12.60 -12.04
CA ASP A 288 -9.78 11.56 -11.08
C ASP A 288 -9.86 12.09 -9.64
N ILE A 289 -9.05 13.10 -9.29
CA ILE A 289 -9.15 13.79 -8.02
C ILE A 289 -10.54 14.44 -7.88
N ILE A 290 -10.89 15.28 -8.85
CA ILE A 290 -12.12 16.07 -8.83
C ILE A 290 -13.36 15.16 -8.86
N GLU A 291 -13.41 14.22 -9.81
CA GLU A 291 -14.60 13.41 -10.02
C GLU A 291 -14.71 12.24 -9.04
N ARG A 292 -13.64 11.43 -8.93
CA ARG A 292 -13.72 10.12 -8.25
C ARG A 292 -13.40 10.20 -6.77
N TYR A 293 -12.44 11.03 -6.39
CA TYR A 293 -11.96 11.07 -5.02
C TYR A 293 -12.66 12.13 -4.18
N GLU A 294 -13.00 13.26 -4.80
CA GLU A 294 -13.70 14.37 -4.14
C GLU A 294 -15.16 14.52 -4.56
N ASN A 295 -15.67 13.57 -5.40
CA ASN A 295 -17.08 13.43 -5.79
C ASN A 295 -17.71 14.70 -6.39
N ASN A 296 -16.94 15.47 -7.16
CA ASN A 296 -17.46 16.62 -7.87
C ASN A 296 -17.85 16.24 -9.32
N LYS A 297 -18.80 16.94 -9.88
CA LYS A 297 -19.13 16.84 -11.30
C LYS A 297 -18.12 17.69 -12.09
N LEU A 298 -17.44 17.11 -13.06
CA LEU A 298 -16.49 17.81 -13.95
C LEU A 298 -16.96 17.69 -15.38
N GLU A 299 -17.08 18.80 -16.05
CA GLU A 299 -17.40 18.87 -17.49
C GLU A 299 -16.44 19.86 -18.19
N VAL A 300 -16.15 19.58 -19.45
CA VAL A 300 -15.40 20.49 -20.30
C VAL A 300 -16.23 20.73 -21.54
N VAL A 301 -16.73 21.95 -21.68
CA VAL A 301 -17.62 22.36 -22.77
C VAL A 301 -17.03 23.58 -23.45
N ASP A 302 -16.86 23.56 -24.76
CA ASP A 302 -16.33 24.65 -25.58
C ASP A 302 -15.00 25.26 -25.09
N GLY A 303 -14.18 24.42 -24.44
CA GLY A 303 -12.88 24.84 -23.90
C GLY A 303 -12.93 25.45 -22.50
N GLU A 304 -14.11 25.58 -21.91
CA GLU A 304 -14.30 25.98 -20.51
C GLU A 304 -14.49 24.77 -19.59
N ILE A 305 -13.97 24.88 -18.37
CA ILE A 305 -14.10 23.85 -17.33
C ILE A 305 -15.21 24.22 -16.39
N TYR A 306 -16.13 23.27 -16.16
CA TYR A 306 -17.24 23.40 -15.21
C TYR A 306 -17.06 22.38 -14.07
N ILE A 307 -17.13 22.87 -12.83
CA ILE A 307 -17.16 22.03 -11.63
C ILE A 307 -18.46 22.32 -10.89
N ASN A 308 -19.31 21.29 -10.71
CA ASN A 308 -20.64 21.40 -10.11
C ASN A 308 -21.48 22.49 -10.79
N ASP A 309 -21.50 22.47 -12.13
CA ASP A 309 -22.24 23.39 -13.01
C ASP A 309 -21.79 24.87 -12.95
N LYS A 310 -20.60 25.14 -12.41
CA LYS A 310 -20.02 26.49 -12.34
C LYS A 310 -18.69 26.51 -13.10
N VAL A 311 -18.44 27.58 -13.86
CA VAL A 311 -17.14 27.81 -14.51
C VAL A 311 -16.05 27.88 -13.45
N ALA A 312 -15.00 27.10 -13.64
CA ALA A 312 -13.88 27.00 -12.72
C ALA A 312 -12.55 27.19 -13.45
N THR A 313 -11.73 28.10 -12.96
CA THR A 313 -10.34 28.34 -13.40
C THR A 313 -9.31 27.87 -12.39
N ASN A 314 -9.77 27.57 -11.16
CA ASN A 314 -8.96 27.09 -10.07
C ASN A 314 -9.68 25.94 -9.36
N TYR A 315 -8.91 25.09 -8.69
CA TYR A 315 -9.43 24.02 -7.85
C TYR A 315 -8.65 23.94 -6.54
N THR A 316 -9.37 23.83 -5.41
CA THR A 316 -8.77 23.66 -4.08
C THR A 316 -9.00 22.21 -3.64
N PHE A 317 -7.91 21.50 -3.33
CA PHE A 317 -7.98 20.10 -2.92
C PHE A 317 -8.54 19.95 -1.50
N ALA A 318 -9.46 18.99 -1.33
CA ALA A 318 -10.12 18.75 -0.04
C ALA A 318 -9.28 17.84 0.89
N MET A 319 -8.32 17.08 0.37
CA MET A 319 -7.51 16.16 1.14
C MET A 319 -6.08 16.07 0.59
N ASP A 320 -5.21 15.42 1.34
CA ASP A 320 -3.84 15.11 0.93
C ASP A 320 -3.79 13.93 -0.05
N TYR A 321 -2.78 13.97 -0.91
CA TYR A 321 -2.48 12.93 -1.89
C TYR A 321 -1.04 12.45 -1.78
N PHE A 322 -0.79 11.24 -2.26
CA PHE A 322 0.52 10.62 -2.20
C PHE A 322 0.88 10.00 -3.55
N TRP A 323 2.19 9.91 -3.82
CA TRP A 323 2.70 9.21 -4.99
C TRP A 323 3.39 7.92 -4.58
N MET A 324 2.86 6.79 -5.02
CA MET A 324 3.25 5.46 -4.59
C MET A 324 3.94 4.72 -5.74
N MET A 325 5.13 4.18 -5.53
CA MET A 325 5.85 3.38 -6.53
C MET A 325 6.32 2.06 -5.95
N GLY A 326 6.35 1.01 -6.82
CA GLY A 326 6.94 -0.26 -6.46
C GLY A 326 8.46 -0.26 -6.63
N ASP A 327 9.17 -1.03 -5.80
CA ASP A 327 10.63 -1.17 -5.88
C ASP A 327 11.04 -2.00 -7.11
N ASN A 328 10.19 -2.93 -7.54
CA ASN A 328 10.32 -3.61 -8.83
C ASN A 328 9.82 -2.70 -9.96
N ARG A 329 10.64 -1.74 -10.36
CA ARG A 329 10.30 -0.58 -11.18
C ARG A 329 9.61 -0.90 -12.50
N HIS A 330 10.01 -1.98 -13.20
CA HIS A 330 9.42 -2.38 -14.48
C HIS A 330 8.36 -3.48 -14.35
N ASN A 331 8.13 -4.01 -13.14
CA ASN A 331 7.08 -4.99 -12.85
C ASN A 331 6.18 -4.53 -11.69
N SER A 332 5.75 -3.30 -11.73
CA SER A 332 4.85 -2.71 -10.75
C SER A 332 3.78 -1.89 -11.42
N ALA A 333 2.52 -2.26 -11.21
CA ALA A 333 1.42 -1.34 -11.38
C ALA A 333 1.39 -0.42 -10.15
N ASP A 334 1.60 0.90 -10.36
CA ASP A 334 1.72 1.90 -9.30
C ASP A 334 1.22 3.28 -9.77
N SER A 335 1.53 4.36 -9.06
CA SER A 335 1.02 5.70 -9.37
C SER A 335 1.36 6.18 -10.78
N ARG A 336 2.39 5.65 -11.42
CA ARG A 336 2.68 5.94 -12.83
C ARG A 336 1.56 5.50 -13.77
N PHE A 337 0.73 4.54 -13.33
CA PHE A 337 -0.37 3.97 -14.11
C PHE A 337 -1.73 4.57 -13.74
N TRP A 338 -2.01 4.78 -12.45
CA TRP A 338 -3.33 5.24 -11.98
C TRP A 338 -3.35 6.63 -11.34
N GLY A 339 -2.19 7.28 -11.17
CA GLY A 339 -2.09 8.60 -10.58
C GLY A 339 -2.00 8.59 -9.05
N PHE A 340 -2.58 9.58 -8.43
CA PHE A 340 -2.47 9.87 -7.02
C PHE A 340 -3.24 8.88 -6.13
N VAL A 341 -2.72 8.66 -4.92
CA VAL A 341 -3.39 7.90 -3.87
C VAL A 341 -3.94 8.88 -2.82
N PRO A 342 -5.26 8.98 -2.65
CA PRO A 342 -5.85 9.91 -1.68
C PRO A 342 -5.64 9.43 -0.24
N GLU A 343 -5.57 10.37 0.70
CA GLU A 343 -5.41 10.11 2.14
C GLU A 343 -6.45 9.12 2.69
N ASN A 344 -7.71 9.24 2.27
CA ASN A 344 -8.78 8.36 2.73
C ASN A 344 -8.63 6.89 2.29
N HIS A 345 -7.73 6.58 1.35
CA HIS A 345 -7.37 5.22 0.92
C HIS A 345 -6.26 4.59 1.77
N ILE A 346 -5.50 5.37 2.53
CA ILE A 346 -4.38 4.87 3.33
C ILE A 346 -4.86 3.97 4.46
N VAL A 347 -4.26 2.79 4.60
CA VAL A 347 -4.55 1.80 5.65
C VAL A 347 -3.54 1.87 6.78
N GLY A 348 -2.24 1.84 6.48
CA GLY A 348 -1.19 1.89 7.51
C GLY A 348 0.22 1.66 6.98
N LYS A 349 1.19 1.65 7.90
CA LYS A 349 2.62 1.45 7.64
C LYS A 349 3.01 -0.02 7.78
N ALA A 350 3.64 -0.60 6.78
CA ALA A 350 4.26 -1.91 6.90
C ALA A 350 5.47 -1.81 7.84
N LEU A 351 5.50 -2.61 8.92
CA LEU A 351 6.54 -2.52 9.94
C LEU A 351 7.60 -3.59 9.78
N PHE A 352 7.18 -4.84 9.73
CA PHE A 352 8.09 -5.99 9.66
C PHE A 352 7.42 -7.23 9.06
N VAL A 353 8.25 -8.14 8.56
CA VAL A 353 7.85 -9.47 8.10
C VAL A 353 7.83 -10.39 9.32
N TRP A 354 6.67 -10.90 9.74
CA TRP A 354 6.59 -11.81 10.87
C TRP A 354 6.73 -13.28 10.46
N MET A 355 6.45 -13.60 9.18
CA MET A 355 6.64 -14.92 8.57
C MET A 355 6.93 -14.76 7.08
N SER A 356 7.71 -15.67 6.51
CA SER A 356 8.00 -15.71 5.08
C SER A 356 7.98 -17.14 4.57
N TRP A 357 7.16 -17.40 3.53
CA TRP A 357 6.93 -18.72 2.97
C TRP A 357 7.28 -18.77 1.49
N ASP A 358 8.25 -19.61 1.13
CA ASP A 358 8.61 -19.89 -0.26
C ASP A 358 7.84 -21.08 -0.80
N LYS A 359 6.91 -20.83 -1.70
CA LYS A 359 6.11 -21.90 -2.32
C LYS A 359 6.93 -22.83 -3.22
N ASN A 360 8.08 -22.36 -3.73
CA ASN A 360 8.92 -23.09 -4.69
C ASN A 360 9.95 -23.98 -3.97
N ALA A 361 10.27 -23.72 -2.71
CA ALA A 361 11.19 -24.52 -1.90
C ALA A 361 10.53 -25.81 -1.39
N LYS A 362 11.32 -26.74 -0.85
CA LYS A 362 10.86 -28.04 -0.31
C LYS A 362 11.16 -28.17 1.17
N GLY A 363 10.29 -28.87 1.88
CA GLY A 363 10.48 -29.17 3.32
C GLY A 363 10.61 -27.90 4.18
N LEU A 364 11.53 -27.93 5.14
CA LEU A 364 11.80 -26.80 6.06
C LEU A 364 12.40 -25.58 5.36
N LYS A 365 12.96 -25.73 4.15
CA LYS A 365 13.46 -24.62 3.33
C LYS A 365 12.34 -23.72 2.81
N LYS A 366 11.08 -24.14 2.91
CA LYS A 366 9.92 -23.29 2.61
C LYS A 366 9.83 -22.07 3.54
N ILE A 367 10.33 -22.18 4.76
CA ILE A 367 10.41 -21.03 5.67
C ILE A 367 11.71 -20.30 5.42
N ARG A 368 11.61 -19.01 5.04
CA ARG A 368 12.77 -18.13 4.88
C ARG A 368 13.13 -17.57 6.26
N TRP A 369 13.91 -18.34 7.02
CA TRP A 369 14.26 -18.05 8.41
C TRP A 369 14.93 -16.70 8.61
N ASN A 370 15.74 -16.27 7.64
CA ASN A 370 16.45 -14.99 7.64
C ASN A 370 15.52 -13.77 7.46
N ARG A 371 14.25 -13.99 7.12
CA ARG A 371 13.27 -12.92 6.97
C ARG A 371 12.32 -12.80 8.15
N LEU A 372 12.36 -13.75 9.10
CA LEU A 372 11.51 -13.68 10.29
C LEU A 372 11.87 -12.46 11.13
N PHE A 373 10.85 -11.67 11.45
CA PHE A 373 10.98 -10.42 12.22
C PHE A 373 11.91 -9.37 11.59
N SER A 374 12.17 -9.48 10.28
CA SER A 374 12.93 -8.47 9.56
C SER A 374 12.10 -7.18 9.37
N SER A 375 12.70 -6.04 9.67
CA SER A 375 12.08 -4.73 9.47
C SER A 375 11.84 -4.47 7.98
N VAL A 376 10.73 -3.86 7.64
CA VAL A 376 10.44 -3.29 6.33
C VAL A 376 11.00 -1.86 6.33
N LYS A 377 11.99 -1.63 5.49
CA LYS A 377 12.66 -0.33 5.36
C LYS A 377 12.39 0.28 3.99
#